data_b04f1708e5454a6471462bdb7a8ad3a9
#
_entry.id   b04f1708e5454a6471462bdb7a8ad3a9
#
_cell.length_a   1.000
_cell.length_b   1.000
_cell.length_c   1.000
_cell.angle_alpha   90.00
_cell.angle_beta   90.00
_cell.angle_gamma   90.00
#
_symmetry.space_group_name_H-M   'P 1'
#
loop_
_entity.id
_entity.type
_entity.pdbx_description
1 polymer ?
#
loop_
_entity_poly.entity_id
_entity_poly.type
_entity_poly.pdbx_seq_one_letter_code
_entity_poly.pdbx_strand_id
1 'polypeptide(L)'
;MDVIKAFPTLDATAAHARRFGSVQHATLGRTGLHCSQAGFGSYRIADGIDAHRKALDLALEGGINLIDTSANYADGASETLVGKVLTDAIQAGSLQREEIVVVTKGGYLQGQNHSHSQMRKDQGRPFPDLVPYADGLEHCIHPEFLEDQVTRSLERLNLTSLDFFLLHNPEYYLSWAVSKQGMEQDAANAAYEG
;
A
#
# COMPACT_ATOMS: atom_id res chain seq x y z
N MET A 1 4.02 -20.16 -6.80
CA MET A 1 3.81 -20.01 -5.34
C MET A 1 2.32 -20.03 -5.10
N ASP A 2 1.85 -20.71 -4.06
CA ASP A 2 0.45 -20.62 -3.68
C ASP A 2 0.14 -19.24 -3.12
N VAL A 3 -0.99 -18.65 -3.52
CA VAL A 3 -1.44 -17.34 -3.04
C VAL A 3 -1.83 -17.46 -1.57
N ILE A 4 -1.35 -16.51 -0.76
CA ILE A 4 -1.65 -16.45 0.68
C ILE A 4 -3.13 -16.07 0.85
N LYS A 5 -3.89 -16.99 1.45
CA LYS A 5 -5.30 -16.81 1.82
C LYS A 5 -5.37 -16.49 3.30
N ALA A 6 -6.30 -15.76 3.75
CA ALA A 6 -6.54 -15.27 5.10
C ALA A 6 -6.30 -13.76 5.24
N PHE A 7 -6.66 -13.24 6.39
CA PHE A 7 -6.56 -11.84 6.78
C PHE A 7 -6.33 -11.76 8.30
N PRO A 8 -5.86 -10.62 8.85
CA PRO A 8 -5.59 -10.48 10.28
C PRO A 8 -6.84 -10.69 11.12
N THR A 9 -6.68 -11.38 12.23
CA THR A 9 -7.76 -11.63 13.18
C THR A 9 -7.44 -11.04 14.55
N LEU A 10 -8.50 -10.79 15.34
CA LEU A 10 -8.36 -10.26 16.70
C LEU A 10 -7.51 -11.20 17.55
N ASP A 11 -7.84 -12.50 17.52
CA ASP A 11 -7.18 -13.51 18.35
C ASP A 11 -5.72 -13.72 17.95
N ALA A 12 -5.42 -13.79 16.65
CA ALA A 12 -4.07 -14.02 16.17
C ALA A 12 -3.16 -12.80 16.43
N THR A 13 -3.64 -11.58 16.18
CA THR A 13 -2.87 -10.36 16.47
C THR A 13 -2.66 -10.15 17.96
N ALA A 14 -3.65 -10.50 18.82
CA ALA A 14 -3.50 -10.47 20.27
C ALA A 14 -2.51 -11.56 20.77
N ALA A 15 -2.51 -12.74 20.17
CA ALA A 15 -1.55 -13.80 20.48
C ALA A 15 -0.12 -13.38 20.07
N HIS A 16 0.04 -12.76 18.91
CA HIS A 16 1.30 -12.17 18.45
C HIS A 16 1.83 -11.13 19.45
N ALA A 17 0.99 -10.18 19.88
CA ALA A 17 1.36 -9.16 20.85
C ALA A 17 1.84 -9.78 22.19
N ARG A 18 1.23 -10.87 22.65
CA ARG A 18 1.68 -11.59 23.86
C ARG A 18 3.02 -12.31 23.63
N ARG A 19 3.23 -12.90 22.44
CA ARG A 19 4.47 -13.61 22.08
C ARG A 19 5.67 -12.66 22.05
N PHE A 20 5.47 -11.43 21.59
CA PHE A 20 6.48 -10.39 21.46
C PHE A 20 6.31 -9.28 22.51
N GLY A 21 6.22 -9.66 23.79
CA GLY A 21 5.97 -8.72 24.87
C GLY A 21 7.03 -7.63 25.11
N SER A 22 8.20 -7.73 24.46
CA SER A 22 9.24 -6.68 24.42
C SER A 22 8.90 -5.54 23.47
N VAL A 23 7.99 -5.74 22.53
CA VAL A 23 7.49 -4.73 21.59
C VAL A 23 6.16 -4.21 22.11
N GLN A 24 6.02 -2.90 22.17
CA GLN A 24 4.75 -2.29 22.56
C GLN A 24 3.71 -2.48 21.43
N HIS A 25 2.54 -3.00 21.78
CA HIS A 25 1.39 -3.14 20.89
C HIS A 25 0.22 -2.30 21.40
N ALA A 26 -0.60 -1.86 20.48
CA ALA A 26 -1.85 -1.15 20.77
C ALA A 26 -2.97 -1.61 19.83
N THR A 27 -4.20 -1.37 20.23
CA THR A 27 -5.35 -1.64 19.36
C THR A 27 -5.40 -0.61 18.24
N LEU A 28 -5.52 -1.08 17.01
CA LEU A 28 -5.61 -0.23 15.82
C LEU A 28 -7.02 0.35 15.68
N GLY A 29 -7.23 1.51 16.27
CA GLY A 29 -8.51 2.21 16.21
C GLY A 29 -9.69 1.33 16.63
N ARG A 30 -10.75 1.31 15.80
CA ARG A 30 -11.98 0.54 16.04
C ARG A 30 -11.93 -0.88 15.49
N THR A 31 -10.84 -1.29 14.86
CA THR A 31 -10.71 -2.61 14.24
C THR A 31 -10.60 -3.74 15.25
N GLY A 32 -10.11 -3.44 16.47
CA GLY A 32 -9.80 -4.43 17.48
C GLY A 32 -8.49 -5.19 17.25
N LEU A 33 -7.82 -5.02 16.11
CA LEU A 33 -6.54 -5.65 15.80
C LEU A 33 -5.42 -5.08 16.70
N HIS A 34 -4.56 -5.95 17.20
CA HIS A 34 -3.38 -5.56 17.98
C HIS A 34 -2.18 -5.38 17.07
N CYS A 35 -1.72 -4.14 16.89
CA CYS A 35 -0.56 -3.82 16.07
C CYS A 35 0.60 -3.31 16.91
N SER A 36 1.82 -3.63 16.48
CA SER A 36 3.02 -3.00 17.03
C SER A 36 2.97 -1.49 16.84
N GLN A 37 3.29 -0.72 17.89
CA GLN A 37 3.28 0.74 17.83
C GLN A 37 4.37 1.30 16.91
N ALA A 38 5.43 0.53 16.68
CA ALA A 38 6.38 0.77 15.61
C ALA A 38 5.97 -0.08 14.40
N GLY A 39 5.62 0.56 13.28
CA GLY A 39 5.37 -0.11 12.00
C GLY A 39 6.63 -0.16 11.13
N PHE A 40 6.69 -1.12 10.21
CA PHE A 40 7.74 -1.16 9.19
C PHE A 40 7.29 -0.41 7.93
N GLY A 41 7.86 0.77 7.69
CA GLY A 41 7.63 1.55 6.48
C GLY A 41 8.56 1.12 5.35
N SER A 42 8.00 0.68 4.23
CA SER A 42 8.75 0.05 3.13
C SER A 42 9.17 1.03 2.01
N TYR A 43 9.05 2.33 2.22
CA TYR A 43 9.34 3.36 1.18
C TYR A 43 10.74 3.25 0.56
N ARG A 44 11.74 2.82 1.34
CA ARG A 44 13.14 2.74 0.93
C ARG A 44 13.64 1.34 0.61
N ILE A 45 12.75 0.35 0.55
CA ILE A 45 13.13 -1.02 0.23
C ILE A 45 12.59 -1.44 -1.13
N ALA A 46 13.29 -2.38 -1.78
CA ALA A 46 12.92 -2.95 -3.07
C ALA A 46 13.37 -4.40 -3.15
N ASP A 47 12.66 -5.20 -3.93
CA ASP A 47 13.04 -6.57 -4.26
C ASP A 47 14.40 -6.61 -4.99
N GLY A 48 15.13 -7.72 -4.80
CA GLY A 48 16.45 -7.93 -5.39
C GLY A 48 17.62 -7.33 -4.61
N ILE A 49 17.40 -6.72 -3.44
CA ILE A 49 18.44 -6.14 -2.56
C ILE A 49 18.43 -6.88 -1.22
N ASP A 50 19.49 -7.68 -0.96
CA ASP A 50 19.57 -8.54 0.21
C ASP A 50 19.47 -7.78 1.54
N ALA A 51 20.07 -6.59 1.63
CA ALA A 51 19.98 -5.76 2.83
C ALA A 51 18.55 -5.31 3.14
N HIS A 52 17.75 -5.03 2.09
CA HIS A 52 16.35 -4.66 2.24
C HIS A 52 15.51 -5.83 2.73
N ARG A 53 15.72 -7.01 2.14
CA ARG A 53 15.08 -8.24 2.59
C ARG A 53 15.40 -8.52 4.06
N LYS A 54 16.70 -8.51 4.41
CA LYS A 54 17.15 -8.74 5.78
C LYS A 54 16.56 -7.77 6.79
N ALA A 55 16.39 -6.50 6.41
CA ALA A 55 15.78 -5.51 7.29
C ALA A 55 14.31 -5.85 7.61
N LEU A 56 13.53 -6.30 6.62
CA LEU A 56 12.15 -6.71 6.82
C LEU A 56 12.06 -8.04 7.60
N ASP A 57 12.92 -9.03 7.28
CA ASP A 57 13.00 -10.29 8.04
C ASP A 57 13.25 -10.02 9.53
N LEU A 58 14.25 -9.19 9.86
CA LEU A 58 14.58 -8.82 11.25
C LEU A 58 13.45 -8.06 11.95
N ALA A 59 12.70 -7.21 11.22
CA ALA A 59 11.55 -6.51 11.79
C ALA A 59 10.44 -7.50 12.20
N LEU A 60 10.13 -8.47 11.32
CA LEU A 60 9.13 -9.50 11.61
C LEU A 60 9.58 -10.43 12.75
N GLU A 61 10.85 -10.88 12.73
CA GLU A 61 11.44 -11.68 13.80
C GLU A 61 11.46 -10.92 15.13
N GLY A 62 11.60 -9.60 15.09
CA GLY A 62 11.54 -8.71 16.26
C GLY A 62 10.13 -8.45 16.78
N GLY A 63 9.09 -8.90 16.10
CA GLY A 63 7.68 -8.74 16.53
C GLY A 63 6.94 -7.55 15.94
N ILE A 64 7.49 -6.88 14.93
CA ILE A 64 6.75 -5.90 14.13
C ILE A 64 5.69 -6.65 13.30
N ASN A 65 4.42 -6.26 13.42
CA ASN A 65 3.32 -6.87 12.70
C ASN A 65 2.46 -5.87 11.91
N LEU A 66 2.90 -4.62 11.79
CA LEU A 66 2.29 -3.60 10.95
C LEU A 66 3.28 -3.22 9.85
N ILE A 67 2.91 -3.50 8.59
CA ILE A 67 3.73 -3.19 7.41
C ILE A 67 3.00 -2.14 6.58
N ASP A 68 3.66 -1.02 6.31
CA ASP A 68 3.18 0.05 5.44
C ASP A 68 3.97 0.03 4.12
N THR A 69 3.25 -0.18 3.01
CA THR A 69 3.80 -0.15 1.65
C THR A 69 2.92 0.70 0.73
N SER A 70 3.24 0.74 -0.56
CA SER A 70 2.45 1.43 -1.58
C SER A 70 2.78 0.91 -2.98
N ALA A 71 1.80 0.98 -3.88
CA ALA A 71 1.94 0.58 -5.28
C ALA A 71 3.06 1.33 -6.04
N ASN A 72 3.37 2.58 -5.65
CA ASN A 72 4.42 3.38 -6.29
C ASN A 72 5.80 3.28 -5.61
N TYR A 73 5.94 2.62 -4.46
CA TYR A 73 7.24 2.49 -3.80
C TYR A 73 8.17 1.58 -4.61
N ALA A 74 9.30 2.15 -5.05
CA ALA A 74 10.23 1.50 -5.96
C ALA A 74 9.53 0.87 -7.19
N ASP A 75 8.52 1.58 -7.74
CA ASP A 75 7.72 1.15 -8.90
C ASP A 75 7.10 -0.26 -8.73
N GLY A 76 6.59 -0.55 -7.52
CA GLY A 76 5.98 -1.83 -7.14
C GLY A 76 6.95 -2.86 -6.56
N ALA A 77 8.28 -2.67 -6.69
CA ALA A 77 9.26 -3.62 -6.16
C ALA A 77 9.25 -3.70 -4.63
N SER A 78 8.76 -2.69 -3.93
CA SER A 78 8.56 -2.73 -2.49
C SER A 78 7.45 -3.72 -2.09
N GLU A 79 6.29 -3.67 -2.74
CA GLU A 79 5.22 -4.66 -2.52
C GLU A 79 5.66 -6.08 -2.88
N THR A 80 6.42 -6.24 -3.97
CA THR A 80 6.99 -7.54 -4.37
C THR A 80 7.90 -8.12 -3.29
N LEU A 81 8.76 -7.31 -2.69
CA LEU A 81 9.62 -7.75 -1.60
C LEU A 81 8.80 -8.15 -0.37
N VAL A 82 7.82 -7.32 0.03
CA VAL A 82 6.92 -7.64 1.16
C VAL A 82 6.21 -8.97 0.91
N GLY A 83 5.65 -9.17 -0.28
CA GLY A 83 4.95 -10.41 -0.65
C GLY A 83 5.85 -11.64 -0.56
N LYS A 84 7.09 -11.56 -1.06
CA LYS A 84 8.08 -12.66 -0.97
C LYS A 84 8.44 -13.00 0.47
N VAL A 85 8.77 -11.98 1.28
CA VAL A 85 9.16 -12.18 2.68
C VAL A 85 8.02 -12.80 3.49
N LEU A 86 6.80 -12.29 3.34
CA LEU A 86 5.62 -12.86 4.01
C LEU A 86 5.37 -14.31 3.56
N THR A 87 5.46 -14.58 2.26
CA THR A 87 5.28 -15.95 1.73
C THR A 87 6.28 -16.91 2.34
N ASP A 88 7.56 -16.55 2.35
CA ASP A 88 8.62 -17.41 2.89
C ASP A 88 8.46 -17.63 4.40
N ALA A 89 8.15 -16.58 5.18
CA ALA A 89 7.96 -16.68 6.63
C ALA A 89 6.73 -17.56 6.98
N ILE A 90 5.64 -17.45 6.23
CA ILE A 90 4.45 -18.27 6.43
C ILE A 90 4.71 -19.73 6.05
N GLN A 91 5.39 -19.98 4.93
CA GLN A 91 5.76 -21.33 4.51
C GLN A 91 6.74 -22.00 5.48
N ALA A 92 7.63 -21.24 6.07
CA ALA A 92 8.54 -21.71 7.12
C ALA A 92 7.84 -21.96 8.47
N GLY A 93 6.59 -21.55 8.63
CA GLY A 93 5.83 -21.66 9.88
C GLY A 93 6.29 -20.70 10.99
N SER A 94 7.12 -19.72 10.68
CA SER A 94 7.57 -18.70 11.63
C SER A 94 6.55 -17.58 11.86
N LEU A 95 5.60 -17.44 10.94
CA LEU A 95 4.56 -16.42 10.94
C LEU A 95 3.25 -17.00 10.43
N GLN A 96 2.11 -16.48 10.91
CA GLN A 96 0.80 -16.74 10.33
C GLN A 96 0.28 -15.47 9.67
N ARG A 97 -0.44 -15.61 8.53
CA ARG A 97 -1.01 -14.46 7.83
C ARG A 97 -1.94 -13.62 8.74
N GLU A 98 -2.65 -14.30 9.61
CA GLU A 98 -3.61 -13.74 10.55
C GLU A 98 -2.97 -12.85 11.64
N GLU A 99 -1.67 -12.93 11.81
CA GLU A 99 -0.91 -12.14 12.79
C GLU A 99 -0.48 -10.77 12.26
N ILE A 100 -0.45 -10.59 10.91
CA ILE A 100 0.17 -9.43 10.24
C ILE A 100 -0.89 -8.53 9.63
N VAL A 101 -0.68 -7.22 9.79
CA VAL A 101 -1.48 -6.18 9.14
C VAL A 101 -0.65 -5.52 8.03
N VAL A 102 -1.15 -5.58 6.81
CA VAL A 102 -0.53 -4.99 5.61
C VAL A 102 -1.37 -3.81 5.13
N VAL A 103 -0.74 -2.65 5.07
CA VAL A 103 -1.32 -1.42 4.53
C VAL A 103 -0.64 -1.13 3.20
N THR A 104 -1.42 -0.93 2.14
CA THR A 104 -0.90 -0.40 0.86
C THR A 104 -1.74 0.76 0.38
N LYS A 105 -1.30 1.42 -0.69
CA LYS A 105 -1.89 2.69 -1.13
C LYS A 105 -1.90 2.77 -2.66
N GLY A 106 -2.91 3.45 -3.22
CA GLY A 106 -2.99 3.80 -4.63
C GLY A 106 -3.37 5.27 -4.83
N GLY A 107 -3.01 5.82 -5.99
CA GLY A 107 -3.27 7.20 -6.37
C GLY A 107 -2.23 7.74 -7.35
N TYR A 108 -0.98 7.35 -7.20
CA TYR A 108 0.11 7.83 -8.06
C TYR A 108 0.22 7.06 -9.36
N LEU A 109 0.36 7.81 -10.46
CA LEU A 109 0.77 7.31 -11.77
C LEU A 109 2.18 7.81 -12.06
N GLN A 110 3.18 7.02 -11.65
CA GLN A 110 4.61 7.18 -11.89
C GLN A 110 5.14 5.89 -12.53
N GLY A 111 6.33 5.92 -13.13
CA GLY A 111 6.98 4.74 -13.67
C GLY A 111 6.08 3.92 -14.60
N GLN A 112 5.87 2.66 -14.30
CA GLN A 112 5.03 1.74 -15.08
C GLN A 112 3.57 2.20 -15.14
N ASN A 113 3.01 2.73 -14.05
CA ASN A 113 1.65 3.24 -14.04
C ASN A 113 1.50 4.48 -14.93
N HIS A 114 2.49 5.37 -14.96
CA HIS A 114 2.50 6.50 -15.89
C HIS A 114 2.58 6.02 -17.34
N SER A 115 3.46 5.07 -17.65
CA SER A 115 3.54 4.46 -18.99
C SER A 115 2.21 3.84 -19.41
N HIS A 116 1.53 3.14 -18.50
CA HIS A 116 0.19 2.58 -18.74
C HIS A 116 -0.84 3.68 -19.00
N SER A 117 -0.81 4.77 -18.24
CA SER A 117 -1.69 5.94 -18.46
C SER A 117 -1.48 6.54 -19.86
N GLN A 118 -0.23 6.74 -20.28
CA GLN A 118 0.06 7.27 -21.62
C GLN A 118 -0.46 6.32 -22.72
N MET A 119 -0.22 5.02 -22.60
CA MET A 119 -0.74 4.03 -23.55
C MET A 119 -2.28 4.09 -23.64
N ARG A 120 -2.98 4.24 -22.53
CA ARG A 120 -4.44 4.39 -22.51
C ARG A 120 -4.90 5.69 -23.19
N LYS A 121 -4.20 6.79 -23.00
CA LYS A 121 -4.46 8.07 -23.70
C LYS A 121 -4.31 7.92 -25.21
N ASP A 122 -3.23 7.28 -25.67
CA ASP A 122 -2.99 7.02 -27.10
C ASP A 122 -4.09 6.16 -27.74
N GLN A 123 -4.72 5.30 -26.94
CA GLN A 123 -5.87 4.48 -27.34
C GLN A 123 -7.22 5.20 -27.23
N GLY A 124 -7.24 6.47 -26.84
CA GLY A 124 -8.46 7.25 -26.63
C GLY A 124 -9.29 6.82 -25.42
N ARG A 125 -8.69 6.14 -24.44
CA ARG A 125 -9.34 5.64 -23.23
C ARG A 125 -8.56 6.02 -21.97
N PRO A 126 -8.32 7.34 -21.71
CA PRO A 126 -7.63 7.78 -20.50
C PRO A 126 -8.40 7.32 -19.25
N PHE A 127 -7.69 7.21 -18.13
CA PHE A 127 -8.40 7.08 -16.85
C PHE A 127 -9.23 8.35 -16.61
N PRO A 128 -10.49 8.23 -16.12
CA PRO A 128 -11.26 9.39 -15.74
C PRO A 128 -10.62 10.13 -14.55
N ASP A 129 -10.96 11.41 -14.40
CA ASP A 129 -10.53 12.27 -13.29
C ASP A 129 -9.01 12.31 -13.06
N LEU A 130 -8.26 12.16 -14.16
CA LEU A 130 -6.79 12.13 -14.12
C LEU A 130 -6.24 13.54 -13.89
N VAL A 131 -5.45 13.70 -12.84
CA VAL A 131 -4.78 14.94 -12.48
C VAL A 131 -3.35 14.94 -13.02
N PRO A 132 -3.01 15.75 -14.03
CA PRO A 132 -1.64 15.92 -14.53
C PRO A 132 -0.85 16.85 -13.60
N TYR A 133 -0.31 16.29 -12.52
CA TYR A 133 0.26 17.06 -11.42
C TYR A 133 1.63 17.69 -11.75
N ALA A 134 2.52 16.91 -12.36
CA ALA A 134 3.85 17.35 -12.79
C ALA A 134 4.34 16.51 -13.98
N ASP A 135 5.51 16.87 -14.54
CA ASP A 135 6.12 16.08 -15.59
C ASP A 135 6.44 14.64 -15.09
N GLY A 136 5.98 13.63 -15.82
CA GLY A 136 6.11 12.22 -15.44
C GLY A 136 5.30 11.79 -14.20
N LEU A 137 4.44 12.67 -13.68
CA LEU A 137 3.64 12.43 -12.49
C LEU A 137 2.18 12.82 -12.72
N GLU A 138 1.33 11.82 -12.71
CA GLU A 138 -0.11 11.99 -12.68
C GLU A 138 -0.69 11.40 -11.39
N HIS A 139 -1.91 11.79 -11.05
CA HIS A 139 -2.63 11.28 -9.90
C HIS A 139 -4.07 10.96 -10.28
N CYS A 140 -4.61 9.87 -9.74
CA CYS A 140 -5.99 9.45 -9.99
C CYS A 140 -6.52 8.67 -8.79
N ILE A 141 -7.70 9.04 -8.33
CA ILE A 141 -8.45 8.30 -7.30
C ILE A 141 -9.80 7.79 -7.84
N HIS A 142 -10.00 7.85 -9.16
CA HIS A 142 -11.20 7.28 -9.78
C HIS A 142 -11.24 5.75 -9.57
N PRO A 143 -12.43 5.16 -9.30
CA PRO A 143 -12.60 3.73 -9.03
C PRO A 143 -11.94 2.81 -10.08
N GLU A 144 -12.05 3.15 -11.37
CA GLU A 144 -11.44 2.36 -12.46
C GLU A 144 -9.92 2.20 -12.31
N PHE A 145 -9.22 3.26 -11.91
CA PHE A 145 -7.78 3.21 -11.65
C PHE A 145 -7.47 2.48 -10.34
N LEU A 146 -8.24 2.75 -9.29
CA LEU A 146 -8.02 2.12 -7.99
C LEU A 146 -8.25 0.60 -8.05
N GLU A 147 -9.24 0.13 -8.82
CA GLU A 147 -9.49 -1.31 -9.03
C GLU A 147 -8.31 -2.00 -9.74
N ASP A 148 -7.75 -1.36 -10.79
CA ASP A 148 -6.51 -1.84 -11.43
C ASP A 148 -5.36 -1.90 -10.42
N GLN A 149 -5.19 -0.88 -9.57
CA GLN A 149 -4.12 -0.83 -8.58
C GLN A 149 -4.29 -1.87 -7.47
N VAL A 150 -5.50 -2.06 -6.94
CA VAL A 150 -5.80 -3.12 -5.96
C VAL A 150 -5.44 -4.49 -6.53
N THR A 151 -5.85 -4.77 -7.77
CA THR A 151 -5.55 -6.04 -8.45
C THR A 151 -4.03 -6.28 -8.54
N ARG A 152 -3.27 -5.29 -9.01
CA ARG A 152 -1.81 -5.39 -9.12
C ARG A 152 -1.11 -5.47 -7.76
N SER A 153 -1.63 -4.78 -6.75
CA SER A 153 -1.08 -4.85 -5.38
C SER A 153 -1.28 -6.25 -4.79
N LEU A 154 -2.45 -6.86 -4.98
CA LEU A 154 -2.72 -8.25 -4.56
C LEU A 154 -1.74 -9.23 -5.24
N GLU A 155 -1.48 -9.06 -6.54
CA GLU A 155 -0.53 -9.89 -7.28
C GLU A 155 0.90 -9.74 -6.73
N ARG A 156 1.40 -8.50 -6.55
CA ARG A 156 2.75 -8.25 -6.04
C ARG A 156 2.95 -8.72 -4.61
N LEU A 157 1.95 -8.50 -3.77
CA LEU A 157 1.95 -8.93 -2.37
C LEU A 157 1.69 -10.44 -2.21
N ASN A 158 1.27 -11.15 -3.27
CA ASN A 158 0.86 -12.55 -3.25
C ASN A 158 -0.25 -12.83 -2.22
N LEU A 159 -1.21 -11.91 -2.08
CA LEU A 159 -2.33 -11.97 -1.13
C LEU A 159 -3.67 -12.10 -1.87
N THR A 160 -4.67 -12.71 -1.23
CA THR A 160 -6.06 -12.71 -1.74
C THR A 160 -6.89 -11.54 -1.24
N SER A 161 -6.40 -10.81 -0.22
CA SER A 161 -7.08 -9.65 0.35
C SER A 161 -6.08 -8.64 0.89
N LEU A 162 -6.39 -7.35 0.77
CA LEU A 162 -5.68 -6.25 1.44
C LEU A 162 -6.37 -5.97 2.78
N ASP A 163 -5.58 -5.69 3.82
CA ASP A 163 -6.15 -5.34 5.13
C ASP A 163 -6.56 -3.88 5.17
N PHE A 164 -5.72 -3.01 4.61
CA PHE A 164 -6.02 -1.59 4.41
C PHE A 164 -5.51 -1.14 3.05
N PHE A 165 -6.35 -0.44 2.32
CA PHE A 165 -5.98 0.27 1.11
C PHE A 165 -6.27 1.76 1.29
N LEU A 166 -5.23 2.59 1.22
CA LEU A 166 -5.34 4.03 1.42
C LEU A 166 -5.32 4.77 0.09
N LEU A 167 -6.09 5.85 0.01
CA LEU A 167 -5.90 6.83 -1.05
C LEU A 167 -4.60 7.60 -0.78
N HIS A 168 -3.66 7.52 -1.72
CA HIS A 168 -2.33 8.10 -1.56
C HIS A 168 -2.33 9.55 -1.98
N ASN A 169 -2.26 10.48 -1.03
CA ASN A 169 -2.32 11.93 -1.23
C ASN A 169 -3.50 12.39 -2.10
N PRO A 170 -4.74 12.09 -1.71
CA PRO A 170 -5.92 12.45 -2.48
C PRO A 170 -6.06 13.98 -2.66
N GLU A 171 -5.44 14.77 -1.79
CA GLU A 171 -5.39 16.23 -1.84
C GLU A 171 -4.65 16.80 -3.07
N TYR A 172 -4.01 15.97 -3.88
CA TYR A 172 -3.33 16.43 -5.11
C TYR A 172 -4.30 17.08 -6.09
N TYR A 173 -5.56 16.62 -6.13
CA TYR A 173 -6.60 17.28 -6.91
C TYR A 173 -6.78 18.74 -6.47
N LEU A 174 -6.93 18.99 -5.17
CA LEU A 174 -7.13 20.35 -4.64
C LEU A 174 -5.95 21.27 -4.98
N SER A 175 -4.74 20.79 -4.73
CA SER A 175 -3.51 21.52 -5.06
C SER A 175 -3.42 21.86 -6.54
N TRP A 176 -3.74 20.90 -7.43
CA TRP A 176 -3.72 21.10 -8.87
C TRP A 176 -4.84 22.06 -9.33
N ALA A 177 -6.07 21.87 -8.85
CA ALA A 177 -7.22 22.68 -9.24
C ALA A 177 -6.99 24.16 -8.90
N VAL A 178 -6.49 24.44 -7.70
CA VAL A 178 -6.22 25.84 -7.28
C VAL A 178 -4.96 26.39 -7.97
N SER A 179 -3.83 25.68 -7.89
CA SER A 179 -2.54 26.25 -8.32
C SER A 179 -2.29 26.20 -9.82
N LYS A 180 -2.92 25.26 -10.54
CA LYS A 180 -2.68 25.06 -11.98
C LYS A 180 -3.88 25.42 -12.84
N GLN A 181 -5.11 25.25 -12.33
CA GLN A 181 -6.33 25.60 -13.05
C GLN A 181 -6.91 26.95 -12.63
N GLY A 182 -6.37 27.57 -11.58
CA GLY A 182 -6.85 28.86 -11.08
C GLY A 182 -8.25 28.82 -10.48
N MET A 183 -8.67 27.62 -10.02
CA MET A 183 -9.98 27.44 -9.38
C MET A 183 -9.96 28.10 -7.99
N GLU A 184 -11.04 28.78 -7.62
CA GLU A 184 -11.22 29.25 -6.25
C GLU A 184 -11.27 28.07 -5.27
N GLN A 185 -10.72 28.26 -4.05
CA GLN A 185 -10.55 27.17 -3.07
C GLN A 185 -11.89 26.50 -2.72
N ASP A 186 -12.97 27.29 -2.51
CA ASP A 186 -14.28 26.73 -2.15
C ASP A 186 -14.89 25.91 -3.29
N ALA A 187 -14.67 26.34 -4.55
CA ALA A 187 -15.11 25.57 -5.72
C ALA A 187 -14.30 24.27 -5.89
N ALA A 188 -13.00 24.30 -5.61
CA ALA A 188 -12.16 23.10 -5.64
C ALA A 188 -12.56 22.10 -4.55
N ASN A 189 -12.84 22.59 -3.33
CA ASN A 189 -13.33 21.76 -2.23
C ASN A 189 -14.67 21.09 -2.58
N ALA A 190 -15.63 21.85 -3.10
CA ALA A 190 -16.93 21.32 -3.50
C ALA A 190 -16.82 20.25 -4.60
N ALA A 191 -15.91 20.44 -5.56
CA ALA A 191 -15.67 19.44 -6.62
C ALA A 191 -14.91 18.20 -6.13
N TYR A 192 -14.16 18.32 -5.02
CA TYR A 192 -13.46 17.19 -4.39
C TYR A 192 -14.39 16.32 -3.53
N GLU A 193 -15.42 16.93 -2.94
CA GLU A 193 -16.37 16.25 -2.05
C GLU A 193 -17.55 15.58 -2.81
N GLY A 194 -17.78 15.94 -4.07
CA GLY A 194 -18.86 15.43 -4.92
C GLY A 194 -18.49 14.23 -5.73
#